data_a70a5ee56484fd06ae6811dfbc0d3fd0
#
_entry.id   a70a5ee56484fd06ae6811dfbc0d3fd0
#
_cell.length_a   1.000
_cell.length_b   1.000
_cell.length_c   1.000
_cell.angle_alpha   90.00
_cell.angle_beta   90.00
_cell.angle_gamma   90.00
#
_symmetry.space_group_name_H-M   'P 1'
#
loop_
_entity.id
_entity.type
_entity.pdbx_description
1 polymer ?
#
loop_
_entity_poly.entity_id
_entity_poly.type
_entity_poly.pdbx_seq_one_letter_code
_entity_poly.pdbx_strand_id
1 'polypeptide(L)'
;HDNPEEIIKVLELVNVIDHHRRPNDNSRFPFHLFKKYNVTSLEHIHPQNIVDLSFKDACSWLNRKVYELKGHDLESLDDKDLIPAAKEAAEALQHSLVYLDEDVEDKVVREANKKANQEAAKQYESSKEIKELMGKVDKVFDELAGMKDEEMHSIRNMALVDKKTNSALQNYLLDTKRNILKERSEADPSSEKHTYVPITTVLAFNKAFSKYVKELKFWSLSDRDAYYAHIESIYNEFVK
;
A
#
# COMPACT_ATOMS: atom_id res chain seq x y z
N HIS A 1 13.11 -13.47 -9.88
CA HIS A 1 11.91 -12.62 -9.99
C HIS A 1 10.72 -13.53 -10.16
N ASP A 2 9.81 -13.48 -9.22
CA ASP A 2 8.59 -14.28 -9.28
C ASP A 2 7.73 -13.78 -10.46
N ASN A 3 7.26 -14.72 -11.29
CA ASN A 3 6.40 -14.37 -12.42
C ASN A 3 5.03 -13.89 -11.89
N PRO A 4 4.54 -12.70 -12.24
CA PRO A 4 3.27 -12.19 -11.74
C PRO A 4 2.08 -13.12 -12.00
N GLU A 5 2.04 -13.82 -13.13
CA GLU A 5 0.97 -14.79 -13.44
C GLU A 5 1.01 -16.01 -12.51
N GLU A 6 2.20 -16.45 -12.11
CA GLU A 6 2.37 -17.55 -11.16
C GLU A 6 2.00 -17.12 -9.75
N ILE A 7 2.41 -15.90 -9.35
CA ILE A 7 1.98 -15.33 -8.06
C ILE A 7 0.46 -15.29 -7.96
N ILE A 8 -0.23 -14.80 -9.00
CA ILE A 8 -1.70 -14.74 -9.02
C ILE A 8 -2.30 -16.13 -8.80
N LYS A 9 -1.84 -17.15 -9.54
CA LYS A 9 -2.37 -18.52 -9.43
C LYS A 9 -2.14 -19.12 -8.04
N VAL A 10 -0.97 -18.88 -7.45
CA VAL A 10 -0.66 -19.35 -6.08
C VAL A 10 -1.56 -18.64 -5.07
N LEU A 11 -1.71 -17.32 -5.16
CA LEU A 11 -2.56 -16.56 -4.25
C LEU A 11 -4.05 -16.89 -4.43
N GLU A 12 -4.51 -17.21 -5.64
CA GLU A 12 -5.88 -17.72 -5.87
C GLU A 12 -6.08 -19.05 -5.15
N LEU A 13 -5.15 -20.00 -5.29
CA LEU A 13 -5.20 -21.27 -4.56
C LEU A 13 -5.25 -21.05 -3.05
N VAL A 14 -4.36 -20.21 -2.53
CA VAL A 14 -4.30 -19.91 -1.09
C VAL A 14 -5.64 -19.32 -0.61
N ASN A 15 -6.24 -18.40 -1.36
CA ASN A 15 -7.55 -17.84 -1.03
C ASN A 15 -8.68 -18.89 -1.02
N VAL A 16 -8.68 -19.85 -1.95
CA VAL A 16 -9.65 -20.95 -1.97
C VAL A 16 -9.52 -21.80 -0.71
N ILE A 17 -8.28 -22.15 -0.34
CA ILE A 17 -8.02 -23.00 0.83
C ILE A 17 -8.30 -22.26 2.13
N ASP A 18 -7.88 -21.01 2.28
CA ASP A 18 -8.19 -20.18 3.45
C ASP A 18 -9.68 -19.98 3.64
N HIS A 19 -10.42 -19.78 2.55
CA HIS A 19 -11.86 -19.72 2.62
C HIS A 19 -12.48 -21.01 3.14
N HIS A 20 -12.00 -22.15 2.64
CA HIS A 20 -12.50 -23.49 3.03
C HIS A 20 -12.17 -23.84 4.49
N ARG A 21 -11.03 -23.36 5.00
CA ARG A 21 -10.56 -23.60 6.37
C ARG A 21 -11.16 -22.68 7.42
N ARG A 22 -12.06 -21.76 7.04
CA ARG A 22 -12.70 -20.88 8.02
C ARG A 22 -13.54 -21.72 9.01
N PRO A 23 -13.32 -21.54 10.32
CA PRO A 23 -14.09 -22.27 11.31
C PRO A 23 -15.58 -21.88 11.23
N ASN A 24 -16.44 -22.88 11.29
CA ASN A 24 -17.92 -22.71 11.25
C ASN A 24 -18.50 -22.10 9.95
N ASP A 25 -17.73 -22.04 8.88
CA ASP A 25 -18.19 -21.55 7.58
C ASP A 25 -18.17 -22.69 6.55
N ASN A 26 -19.34 -23.23 6.25
CA ASN A 26 -19.53 -24.28 5.24
C ASN A 26 -19.87 -23.71 3.86
N SER A 27 -19.72 -22.40 3.65
CA SER A 27 -19.99 -21.77 2.37
C SER A 27 -18.96 -22.20 1.32
N ARG A 28 -19.42 -22.29 0.07
CA ARG A 28 -18.50 -22.53 -1.06
C ARG A 28 -17.71 -21.27 -1.36
N PHE A 29 -16.46 -21.44 -1.82
CA PHE A 29 -15.65 -20.32 -2.27
C PHE A 29 -16.40 -19.47 -3.32
N PRO A 30 -16.48 -18.15 -3.15
CA PRO A 30 -17.33 -17.28 -3.96
C PRO A 30 -16.69 -16.93 -5.32
N PHE A 31 -16.43 -17.91 -6.18
CA PHE A 31 -15.85 -17.70 -7.54
C PHE A 31 -16.63 -16.66 -8.34
N HIS A 32 -17.95 -16.56 -8.14
CA HIS A 32 -18.78 -15.56 -8.81
C HIS A 32 -18.38 -14.11 -8.43
N LEU A 33 -17.94 -13.87 -7.19
CA LEU A 33 -17.45 -12.57 -6.74
C LEU A 33 -16.06 -12.28 -7.30
N PHE A 34 -15.15 -13.27 -7.28
CA PHE A 34 -13.84 -13.16 -7.94
C PHE A 34 -14.01 -12.73 -9.40
N LYS A 35 -14.92 -13.38 -10.13
CA LYS A 35 -15.20 -13.05 -11.53
C LYS A 35 -15.89 -11.69 -11.68
N LYS A 36 -16.90 -11.39 -10.86
CA LYS A 36 -17.67 -10.13 -10.92
C LYS A 36 -16.76 -8.92 -10.73
N TYR A 37 -15.87 -8.97 -9.76
CA TYR A 37 -14.96 -7.86 -9.42
C TYR A 37 -13.62 -7.92 -10.16
N ASN A 38 -13.37 -8.97 -10.93
CA ASN A 38 -12.12 -9.21 -11.66
C ASN A 38 -10.89 -9.10 -10.72
N VAL A 39 -10.87 -9.95 -9.69
CA VAL A 39 -9.83 -9.99 -8.66
C VAL A 39 -8.58 -10.67 -9.22
N THR A 40 -7.80 -9.94 -10.02
CA THR A 40 -6.61 -10.44 -10.74
C THR A 40 -5.44 -9.44 -10.67
N SER A 41 -5.55 -8.40 -9.85
CA SER A 41 -4.51 -7.41 -9.68
C SER A 41 -3.65 -7.72 -8.46
N LEU A 42 -2.34 -7.63 -8.60
CA LEU A 42 -1.38 -7.74 -7.50
C LEU A 42 -1.19 -6.37 -6.87
N GLU A 43 -1.38 -6.31 -5.57
CA GLU A 43 -1.13 -5.14 -4.74
C GLU A 43 0.05 -5.39 -3.82
N HIS A 44 0.97 -4.43 -3.72
CA HIS A 44 2.07 -4.48 -2.76
C HIS A 44 1.55 -4.19 -1.35
N ILE A 45 1.78 -5.11 -0.42
CA ILE A 45 1.38 -4.92 0.99
C ILE A 45 2.23 -3.80 1.60
N HIS A 46 3.56 -3.91 1.53
CA HIS A 46 4.47 -2.78 1.73
C HIS A 46 4.54 -1.97 0.43
N PRO A 47 4.35 -0.65 0.47
CA PRO A 47 4.27 0.15 -0.74
C PRO A 47 5.58 0.12 -1.54
N GLN A 48 5.44 0.09 -2.85
CA GLN A 48 6.56 0.25 -3.77
C GLN A 48 7.07 1.69 -3.75
N ASN A 49 8.36 1.89 -4.03
CA ASN A 49 8.97 3.22 -4.13
C ASN A 49 8.22 4.15 -5.10
N ILE A 50 8.17 5.43 -4.73
CA ILE A 50 7.31 6.48 -5.30
C ILE A 50 7.87 7.02 -6.61
N VAL A 51 7.87 6.24 -7.69
CA VAL A 51 8.51 6.71 -8.93
C VAL A 51 7.59 7.57 -9.79
N ASP A 52 6.26 7.39 -9.76
CA ASP A 52 5.33 8.04 -10.69
C ASP A 52 4.02 8.53 -10.06
N LEU A 53 4.09 9.19 -8.91
CA LEU A 53 2.92 9.85 -8.34
C LEU A 53 2.53 11.08 -9.15
N SER A 54 1.22 11.33 -9.31
CA SER A 54 0.76 12.64 -9.76
C SER A 54 1.13 13.72 -8.73
N PHE A 55 1.19 14.98 -9.14
CA PHE A 55 1.51 16.08 -8.21
C PHE A 55 0.57 16.10 -6.99
N LYS A 56 -0.74 15.91 -7.20
CA LYS A 56 -1.73 15.85 -6.12
C LYS A 56 -1.46 14.68 -5.17
N ASP A 57 -1.13 13.51 -5.72
CA ASP A 57 -0.83 12.32 -4.91
C ASP A 57 0.49 12.48 -4.17
N ALA A 58 1.50 13.13 -4.77
CA ALA A 58 2.76 13.44 -4.11
C ALA A 58 2.58 14.40 -2.92
N CYS A 59 1.72 15.42 -3.05
CA CYS A 59 1.39 16.30 -1.94
C CYS A 59 0.68 15.55 -0.79
N SER A 60 -0.27 14.68 -1.13
CA SER A 60 -0.98 13.84 -0.16
C SER A 60 -0.04 12.85 0.53
N TRP A 61 0.86 12.24 -0.24
CA TRP A 61 1.91 11.37 0.26
C TRP A 61 2.82 12.09 1.25
N LEU A 62 3.32 13.29 0.90
CA LEU A 62 4.23 14.03 1.78
C LEU A 62 3.57 14.38 3.11
N ASN A 63 2.33 14.91 3.08
CA ASN A 63 1.59 15.27 4.29
C ASN A 63 1.48 14.08 5.24
N ARG A 64 1.26 12.89 4.68
CA ARG A 64 1.15 11.66 5.46
C ARG A 64 2.50 11.21 6.01
N LYS A 65 3.56 11.22 5.20
CA LYS A 65 4.92 10.84 5.64
C LYS A 65 5.41 11.77 6.74
N VAL A 66 5.16 13.07 6.63
CA VAL A 66 5.48 14.05 7.69
C VAL A 66 4.73 13.73 8.99
N TYR A 67 3.44 13.39 8.90
CA TYR A 67 2.67 12.96 10.07
C TYR A 67 3.25 11.71 10.72
N GLU A 68 3.63 10.73 9.93
CA GLU A 68 4.19 9.47 10.41
C GLU A 68 5.60 9.64 10.98
N LEU A 69 6.46 10.46 10.37
CA LEU A 69 7.78 10.81 10.93
C LEU A 69 7.71 11.49 12.30
N LYS A 70 6.60 12.16 12.62
CA LYS A 70 6.37 12.78 13.94
C LYS A 70 5.86 11.81 15.00
N GLY A 71 5.21 10.72 14.59
CA GLY A 71 4.49 9.81 15.48
C GLY A 71 5.23 8.53 15.85
N HIS A 72 6.43 8.29 15.31
CA HIS A 72 7.22 7.09 15.58
C HIS A 72 8.37 7.35 16.54
N ASP A 73 8.58 6.36 17.43
CA ASP A 73 9.83 6.18 18.16
C ASP A 73 10.88 5.64 17.16
N LEU A 74 11.51 6.58 16.46
CA LEU A 74 12.49 6.29 15.43
C LEU A 74 13.87 5.96 16.03
N GLU A 75 14.01 5.95 17.37
CA GLU A 75 15.26 5.62 18.06
C GLU A 75 15.67 4.15 17.87
N SER A 76 14.75 3.32 17.41
CA SER A 76 15.02 1.89 17.14
C SER A 76 15.76 1.61 15.84
N LEU A 77 16.00 2.63 14.99
CA LEU A 77 16.79 2.48 13.76
C LEU A 77 18.28 2.55 14.07
N ASP A 78 19.03 1.60 13.51
CA ASP A 78 20.50 1.54 13.66
C ASP A 78 21.21 2.70 12.94
N ASP A 79 20.60 3.25 11.88
CA ASP A 79 21.15 4.38 11.12
C ASP A 79 20.67 5.72 11.70
N LYS A 80 21.49 6.30 12.57
CA LYS A 80 21.22 7.58 13.23
C LYS A 80 21.20 8.80 12.30
N ASP A 81 21.77 8.68 11.10
CA ASP A 81 21.84 9.78 10.13
C ASP A 81 20.62 9.77 9.19
N LEU A 82 19.97 8.62 9.02
CA LEU A 82 18.85 8.44 8.10
C LEU A 82 17.62 9.29 8.50
N ILE A 83 17.29 9.33 9.79
CA ILE A 83 16.12 10.05 10.29
C ILE A 83 16.27 11.57 10.17
N PRO A 84 17.40 12.18 10.60
CA PRO A 84 17.65 13.61 10.38
C PRO A 84 17.57 13.97 8.90
N ALA A 85 18.20 13.20 8.02
CA ALA A 85 18.19 13.43 6.57
C ALA A 85 16.76 13.35 5.98
N ALA A 86 15.93 12.42 6.44
CA ALA A 86 14.54 12.31 6.00
C ALA A 86 13.68 13.48 6.51
N LYS A 87 13.88 13.93 7.74
CA LYS A 87 13.18 15.09 8.29
C LYS A 87 13.53 16.38 7.53
N GLU A 88 14.81 16.60 7.28
CA GLU A 88 15.29 17.73 6.47
C GLU A 88 14.72 17.69 5.04
N ALA A 89 14.74 16.52 4.41
CA ALA A 89 14.15 16.32 3.09
C ALA A 89 12.65 16.57 3.09
N ALA A 90 11.92 16.12 4.12
CA ALA A 90 10.49 16.35 4.26
C ALA A 90 10.15 17.83 4.46
N GLU A 91 10.95 18.56 5.25
CA GLU A 91 10.81 20.02 5.44
C GLU A 91 11.04 20.77 4.13
N ALA A 92 12.08 20.43 3.39
CA ALA A 92 12.36 21.02 2.07
C ALA A 92 11.18 20.79 1.09
N LEU A 93 10.61 19.58 1.07
CA LEU A 93 9.48 19.23 0.20
C LEU A 93 8.19 19.97 0.57
N GLN A 94 7.95 20.34 1.84
CA GLN A 94 6.75 21.06 2.27
C GLN A 94 6.57 22.41 1.55
N HIS A 95 7.65 23.02 1.07
CA HIS A 95 7.60 24.25 0.28
C HIS A 95 7.28 24.01 -1.20
N SER A 96 7.60 22.82 -1.71
CA SER A 96 7.47 22.49 -3.14
C SER A 96 6.23 21.67 -3.46
N LEU A 97 5.73 20.89 -2.50
CA LEU A 97 4.57 20.00 -2.65
C LEU A 97 3.38 20.53 -1.88
N VAL A 98 2.77 21.61 -2.38
CA VAL A 98 1.56 22.23 -1.81
C VAL A 98 0.45 22.17 -2.85
N TYR A 99 -0.61 21.40 -2.56
CA TYR A 99 -1.80 21.35 -3.41
C TYR A 99 -2.87 22.29 -2.86
N LEU A 100 -3.31 23.21 -3.70
CA LEU A 100 -4.37 24.17 -3.36
C LEU A 100 -5.75 23.57 -3.67
N ASP A 101 -6.67 23.73 -2.74
CA ASP A 101 -8.03 23.21 -2.87
C ASP A 101 -8.76 23.83 -4.09
N GLU A 102 -9.26 22.96 -4.96
CA GLU A 102 -10.04 23.34 -6.14
C GLU A 102 -11.56 23.29 -5.91
N ASP A 103 -12.00 22.73 -4.76
CA ASP A 103 -13.42 22.62 -4.39
C ASP A 103 -13.86 23.79 -3.51
N VAL A 104 -13.49 25.02 -3.91
CA VAL A 104 -13.89 26.27 -3.24
C VAL A 104 -15.08 26.90 -3.95
N GLU A 105 -15.99 27.53 -3.19
CA GLU A 105 -17.20 28.16 -3.74
C GLU A 105 -16.89 29.35 -4.65
N ASP A 106 -15.88 30.15 -4.30
CA ASP A 106 -15.45 31.30 -5.10
C ASP A 106 -14.79 30.86 -6.41
N LYS A 107 -15.45 31.19 -7.51
CA LYS A 107 -14.99 30.83 -8.87
C LYS A 107 -13.62 31.41 -9.21
N VAL A 108 -13.32 32.64 -8.75
CA VAL A 108 -12.04 33.30 -9.05
C VAL A 108 -10.91 32.61 -8.32
N VAL A 109 -11.12 32.27 -7.04
CA VAL A 109 -10.17 31.51 -6.22
C VAL A 109 -9.96 30.11 -6.79
N ARG A 110 -11.03 29.43 -7.21
CA ARG A 110 -10.98 28.12 -7.84
C ARG A 110 -10.08 28.10 -9.07
N GLU A 111 -10.31 29.03 -10.01
CA GLU A 111 -9.51 29.12 -11.24
C GLU A 111 -8.04 29.49 -10.95
N ALA A 112 -7.80 30.37 -9.97
CA ALA A 112 -6.44 30.69 -9.53
C ALA A 112 -5.72 29.47 -8.94
N ASN A 113 -6.38 28.71 -8.06
CA ASN A 113 -5.84 27.49 -7.47
C ASN A 113 -5.53 26.44 -8.53
N LYS A 114 -6.44 26.23 -9.47
CA LYS A 114 -6.26 25.30 -10.58
C LYS A 114 -5.03 25.64 -11.43
N LYS A 115 -4.86 26.92 -11.76
CA LYS A 115 -3.70 27.38 -12.52
C LYS A 115 -2.39 27.18 -11.74
N ALA A 116 -2.38 27.55 -10.45
CA ALA A 116 -1.22 27.36 -9.59
C ALA A 116 -0.84 25.88 -9.43
N ASN A 117 -1.83 24.97 -9.25
CA ASN A 117 -1.59 23.53 -9.20
C ASN A 117 -1.02 22.99 -10.51
N GLN A 118 -1.47 23.49 -11.67
CA GLN A 118 -0.94 23.08 -12.97
C GLN A 118 0.52 23.52 -13.17
N GLU A 119 0.88 24.73 -12.72
CA GLU A 119 2.27 25.22 -12.78
C GLU A 119 3.17 24.41 -11.83
N ALA A 120 2.72 24.15 -10.60
CA ALA A 120 3.43 23.34 -9.64
C ALA A 120 3.62 21.89 -10.12
N ALA A 121 2.61 21.29 -10.76
CA ALA A 121 2.70 19.95 -11.34
C ALA A 121 3.79 19.86 -12.42
N LYS A 122 3.92 20.85 -13.29
CA LYS A 122 4.99 20.89 -14.31
C LYS A 122 6.39 20.93 -13.68
N GLN A 123 6.54 21.72 -12.60
CA GLN A 123 7.80 21.79 -11.86
C GLN A 123 8.13 20.45 -11.20
N TYR A 124 7.14 19.83 -10.57
CA TYR A 124 7.26 18.51 -9.95
C TYR A 124 7.70 17.43 -10.96
N GLU A 125 7.04 17.36 -12.11
CA GLU A 125 7.35 16.39 -13.17
C GLU A 125 8.79 16.50 -13.68
N SER A 126 9.30 17.73 -13.80
CA SER A 126 10.64 18.02 -14.32
C SER A 126 11.75 18.00 -13.27
N SER A 127 11.42 18.07 -11.97
CA SER A 127 12.40 18.19 -10.90
C SER A 127 12.95 16.85 -10.45
N LYS A 128 14.23 16.60 -10.75
CA LYS A 128 14.96 15.46 -10.18
C LYS A 128 15.20 15.62 -8.69
N GLU A 129 15.45 16.85 -8.24
CA GLU A 129 15.71 17.16 -6.83
C GLU A 129 14.52 16.79 -5.93
N ILE A 130 13.29 17.13 -6.34
CA ILE A 130 12.10 16.74 -5.60
C ILE A 130 12.00 15.20 -5.49
N LYS A 131 12.24 14.48 -6.57
CA LYS A 131 12.20 13.01 -6.58
C LYS A 131 13.30 12.39 -5.71
N GLU A 132 14.49 12.97 -5.69
CA GLU A 132 15.57 12.54 -4.80
C GLU A 132 15.24 12.78 -3.32
N LEU A 133 14.65 13.94 -2.99
CA LEU A 133 14.20 14.23 -1.63
C LEU A 133 13.08 13.28 -1.18
N MET A 134 12.12 13.00 -2.07
CA MET A 134 11.08 12.01 -1.81
C MET A 134 11.67 10.62 -1.52
N GLY A 135 12.67 10.19 -2.30
CA GLY A 135 13.38 8.94 -2.08
C GLY A 135 14.08 8.87 -0.72
N LYS A 136 14.69 9.98 -0.25
CA LYS A 136 15.29 10.04 1.08
C LYS A 136 14.26 9.87 2.20
N VAL A 137 13.06 10.46 2.03
CA VAL A 137 11.97 10.29 3.01
C VAL A 137 11.48 8.84 3.02
N ASP A 138 11.31 8.23 1.84
CA ASP A 138 10.76 6.87 1.74
C ASP A 138 11.70 5.81 2.30
N LYS A 139 13.01 5.99 2.11
CA LYS A 139 14.03 5.06 2.58
C LYS A 139 13.94 4.75 4.08
N VAL A 140 13.54 5.72 4.91
CA VAL A 140 13.31 5.49 6.34
C VAL A 140 12.24 4.44 6.57
N PHE A 141 11.18 4.45 5.78
CA PHE A 141 10.07 3.51 5.93
C PHE A 141 10.43 2.11 5.42
N ASP A 142 11.26 2.03 4.38
CA ASP A 142 11.80 0.75 3.90
C ASP A 142 12.72 0.12 4.95
N GLU A 143 13.59 0.91 5.57
CA GLU A 143 14.46 0.45 6.67
C GLU A 143 13.65 0.02 7.90
N LEU A 144 12.62 0.79 8.30
CA LEU A 144 11.72 0.43 9.40
C LEU A 144 10.97 -0.89 9.12
N ALA A 145 10.60 -1.14 7.87
CA ALA A 145 9.99 -2.38 7.46
C ALA A 145 11.00 -3.52 7.26
N GLY A 146 12.30 -3.21 7.21
CA GLY A 146 13.36 -4.14 6.80
C GLY A 146 13.14 -4.66 5.38
N MET A 147 12.61 -3.79 4.48
CA MET A 147 12.33 -4.14 3.09
C MET A 147 13.60 -4.05 2.25
N LYS A 148 13.84 -5.07 1.44
CA LYS A 148 14.93 -5.11 0.48
C LYS A 148 14.37 -5.04 -0.94
N ASP A 149 15.13 -4.44 -1.87
CA ASP A 149 14.71 -4.28 -3.26
C ASP A 149 14.32 -5.62 -3.93
N GLU A 150 15.07 -6.69 -3.63
CA GLU A 150 14.79 -8.01 -4.18
C GLU A 150 13.48 -8.62 -3.64
N GLU A 151 13.00 -8.20 -2.49
CA GLU A 151 11.78 -8.69 -1.85
C GLU A 151 10.54 -7.88 -2.25
N MET A 152 10.73 -6.67 -2.79
CA MET A 152 9.64 -5.75 -3.11
C MET A 152 8.57 -6.39 -4.00
N HIS A 153 9.00 -7.13 -5.03
CA HIS A 153 8.11 -7.79 -6.00
C HIS A 153 7.91 -9.28 -5.74
N SER A 154 8.36 -9.79 -4.59
CA SER A 154 8.17 -11.19 -4.23
C SER A 154 6.75 -11.47 -3.74
N ILE A 155 6.29 -12.73 -3.83
CA ILE A 155 4.99 -13.16 -3.31
C ILE A 155 4.81 -12.82 -1.80
N ARG A 156 5.90 -12.66 -1.07
CA ARG A 156 5.91 -12.27 0.36
C ARG A 156 5.33 -10.88 0.61
N ASN A 157 5.30 -10.06 -0.44
CA ASN A 157 4.81 -8.67 -0.40
C ASN A 157 3.59 -8.44 -1.29
N MET A 158 2.95 -9.49 -1.79
CA MET A 158 1.85 -9.39 -2.73
C MET A 158 0.54 -9.89 -2.16
N ALA A 159 -0.56 -9.21 -2.51
CA ALA A 159 -1.92 -9.63 -2.21
C ALA A 159 -2.82 -9.45 -3.43
N LEU A 160 -3.90 -10.25 -3.53
CA LEU A 160 -4.86 -10.15 -4.62
C LEU A 160 -5.96 -9.13 -4.30
N VAL A 161 -6.21 -8.23 -5.24
CA VAL A 161 -7.33 -7.28 -5.22
C VAL A 161 -7.91 -7.10 -6.62
N ASP A 162 -9.02 -6.40 -6.74
CA ASP A 162 -9.49 -5.91 -8.03
C ASP A 162 -8.71 -4.67 -8.48
N LYS A 163 -8.73 -4.37 -9.78
CA LYS A 163 -7.97 -3.26 -10.37
C LYS A 163 -8.36 -1.88 -9.82
N LYS A 164 -9.66 -1.65 -9.51
CA LYS A 164 -10.12 -0.36 -8.95
C LYS A 164 -9.64 -0.19 -7.52
N THR A 165 -9.62 -1.27 -6.76
CA THR A 165 -9.07 -1.29 -5.39
C THR A 165 -7.57 -1.09 -5.42
N ASN A 166 -6.83 -1.77 -6.29
CA ASN A 166 -5.39 -1.55 -6.45
C ASN A 166 -5.08 -0.06 -6.70
N SER A 167 -5.78 0.57 -7.66
CA SER A 167 -5.63 2.00 -7.94
C SER A 167 -5.96 2.90 -6.73
N ALA A 168 -6.87 2.49 -5.85
CA ALA A 168 -7.24 3.26 -4.66
C ALA A 168 -6.23 3.10 -3.51
N LEU A 169 -5.53 1.95 -3.45
CA LEU A 169 -4.54 1.65 -2.42
C LEU A 169 -3.23 2.41 -2.62
N GLN A 170 -2.90 2.75 -3.85
CA GLN A 170 -1.70 3.53 -4.19
C GLN A 170 -0.45 3.11 -3.39
N ASN A 171 0.47 4.04 -3.13
CA ASN A 171 1.65 3.83 -2.31
C ASN A 171 1.42 4.22 -0.82
N TYR A 172 0.22 3.96 -0.30
CA TYR A 172 -0.07 4.18 1.11
C TYR A 172 0.54 3.11 2.00
N LEU A 173 0.80 3.46 3.27
CA LEU A 173 1.26 2.48 4.25
C LEU A 173 0.16 1.47 4.62
N LEU A 174 0.58 0.39 5.24
CA LEU A 174 -0.26 -0.78 5.57
C LEU A 174 -1.56 -0.42 6.30
N ASP A 175 -1.50 0.46 7.30
CA ASP A 175 -2.66 0.86 8.10
C ASP A 175 -3.71 1.59 7.27
N THR A 176 -3.28 2.45 6.34
CA THR A 176 -4.17 3.17 5.43
C THR A 176 -4.77 2.22 4.40
N LYS A 177 -3.97 1.37 3.80
CA LYS A 177 -4.45 0.36 2.87
C LYS A 177 -5.49 -0.54 3.53
N ARG A 178 -5.26 -0.94 4.79
CA ARG A 178 -6.21 -1.70 5.60
C ARG A 178 -7.55 -0.98 5.75
N ASN A 179 -7.52 0.31 6.10
CA ASN A 179 -8.73 1.11 6.25
C ASN A 179 -9.49 1.25 4.93
N ILE A 180 -8.80 1.51 3.82
CA ILE A 180 -9.40 1.58 2.48
C ILE A 180 -10.04 0.24 2.11
N LEU A 181 -9.36 -0.89 2.34
CA LEU A 181 -9.91 -2.23 2.06
C LEU A 181 -11.16 -2.48 2.88
N LYS A 182 -11.15 -2.12 4.18
CA LYS A 182 -12.32 -2.24 5.06
C LYS A 182 -13.48 -1.39 4.55
N GLU A 183 -13.28 -0.10 4.32
CA GLU A 183 -14.32 0.82 3.82
C GLU A 183 -14.94 0.32 2.52
N ARG A 184 -14.11 -0.19 1.59
CA ARG A 184 -14.59 -0.69 0.30
C ARG A 184 -15.35 -2.00 0.43
N SER A 185 -14.94 -2.90 1.33
CA SER A 185 -15.65 -4.17 1.57
C SER A 185 -16.97 -3.99 2.30
N GLU A 186 -17.09 -2.97 3.15
CA GLU A 186 -18.29 -2.64 3.94
C GLU A 186 -19.20 -1.62 3.24
N ALA A 187 -18.80 -1.04 2.11
CA ALA A 187 -19.62 -0.10 1.34
C ALA A 187 -20.91 -0.77 0.85
N ASP A 188 -21.93 0.03 0.57
CA ASP A 188 -23.19 -0.47 -0.01
C ASP A 188 -22.90 -1.25 -1.30
N PRO A 189 -23.45 -2.49 -1.47
CA PRO A 189 -23.23 -3.31 -2.66
C PRO A 189 -23.63 -2.68 -4.00
N SER A 190 -24.45 -1.63 -3.99
CA SER A 190 -24.79 -0.82 -5.15
C SER A 190 -23.82 0.31 -5.42
N SER A 191 -22.93 0.60 -4.49
CA SER A 191 -21.91 1.66 -4.63
C SER A 191 -20.78 1.23 -5.58
N GLU A 192 -20.30 2.16 -6.38
CA GLU A 192 -19.10 1.94 -7.21
C GLU A 192 -17.82 1.71 -6.40
N LYS A 193 -17.83 2.08 -5.10
CA LYS A 193 -16.72 1.85 -4.18
C LYS A 193 -16.72 0.43 -3.62
N HIS A 194 -17.86 -0.25 -3.63
CA HIS A 194 -17.95 -1.61 -3.07
C HIS A 194 -17.09 -2.60 -3.86
N THR A 195 -16.38 -3.45 -3.14
CA THR A 195 -15.60 -4.54 -3.73
C THR A 195 -15.66 -5.81 -2.88
N TYR A 196 -15.30 -6.93 -3.49
CA TYR A 196 -14.98 -8.16 -2.79
C TYR A 196 -13.48 -8.20 -2.50
N VAL A 197 -13.11 -8.26 -1.21
CA VAL A 197 -11.73 -8.44 -0.78
C VAL A 197 -11.50 -9.91 -0.45
N PRO A 198 -10.55 -10.60 -1.10
CA PRO A 198 -10.23 -12.00 -0.81
C PRO A 198 -9.79 -12.20 0.64
N ILE A 199 -10.12 -13.38 1.21
CA ILE A 199 -9.86 -13.66 2.63
C ILE A 199 -8.37 -13.60 2.98
N THR A 200 -7.50 -14.16 2.15
CA THR A 200 -6.05 -14.11 2.38
C THR A 200 -5.53 -12.68 2.38
N THR A 201 -6.07 -11.82 1.51
CA THR A 201 -5.77 -10.38 1.48
C THR A 201 -6.18 -9.73 2.80
N VAL A 202 -7.40 -9.97 3.28
CA VAL A 202 -7.86 -9.47 4.58
C VAL A 202 -6.94 -9.94 5.71
N LEU A 203 -6.58 -11.22 5.73
CA LEU A 203 -5.69 -11.79 6.75
C LEU A 203 -4.29 -11.18 6.70
N ALA A 204 -3.71 -10.99 5.51
CA ALA A 204 -2.40 -10.39 5.34
C ALA A 204 -2.37 -8.94 5.84
N PHE A 205 -3.30 -8.10 5.39
CA PHE A 205 -3.35 -6.70 5.83
C PHE A 205 -3.66 -6.53 7.32
N ASN A 206 -4.30 -7.52 7.96
CA ASN A 206 -4.52 -7.57 9.41
C ASN A 206 -3.41 -8.30 10.17
N LYS A 207 -2.33 -8.73 9.48
CA LYS A 207 -1.19 -9.45 10.08
C LYS A 207 -1.58 -10.72 10.82
N ALA A 208 -2.65 -11.39 10.38
CA ALA A 208 -3.22 -12.55 11.07
C ALA A 208 -2.31 -13.79 11.04
N PHE A 209 -1.30 -13.82 10.16
CA PHE A 209 -0.31 -14.90 10.09
C PHE A 209 0.80 -14.75 11.13
N SER A 210 1.02 -13.53 11.64
CA SER A 210 2.08 -13.24 12.62
C SER A 210 1.67 -13.65 14.02
N LYS A 211 2.50 -14.45 14.71
CA LYS A 211 2.23 -14.85 16.10
C LYS A 211 2.28 -13.68 17.08
N TYR A 212 3.16 -12.71 16.81
CA TYR A 212 3.34 -11.51 17.63
C TYR A 212 3.43 -10.30 16.73
N VAL A 213 2.44 -9.45 16.79
CA VAL A 213 2.42 -8.19 16.03
C VAL A 213 3.06 -7.11 16.91
N LYS A 214 4.30 -6.74 16.57
CA LYS A 214 5.03 -5.67 17.29
C LYS A 214 4.69 -4.29 16.77
N GLU A 215 4.36 -4.17 15.49
CA GLU A 215 4.11 -2.92 14.79
C GLU A 215 2.90 -3.09 13.86
N LEU A 216 1.97 -2.15 13.88
CA LEU A 216 0.73 -2.23 13.08
C LEU A 216 0.81 -1.48 11.74
N LYS A 217 1.76 -0.55 11.59
CA LYS A 217 1.83 0.36 10.45
C LYS A 217 2.66 -0.17 9.29
N PHE A 218 3.65 -1.04 9.56
CA PHE A 218 4.58 -1.56 8.57
C PHE A 218 4.39 -3.05 8.34
N TRP A 219 4.69 -3.51 7.14
CA TRP A 219 4.79 -4.91 6.77
C TRP A 219 6.22 -5.38 7.03
N SER A 220 6.50 -5.81 8.27
CA SER A 220 7.83 -6.17 8.75
C SER A 220 8.36 -7.49 8.15
N LEU A 221 9.66 -7.73 8.31
CA LEU A 221 10.27 -9.01 7.89
C LEU A 221 9.56 -10.22 8.54
N SER A 222 9.25 -10.15 9.84
CA SER A 222 8.54 -11.23 10.52
C SER A 222 7.13 -11.48 9.98
N ASP A 223 6.44 -10.43 9.51
CA ASP A 223 5.12 -10.56 8.87
C ASP A 223 5.26 -11.23 7.51
N ARG A 224 6.26 -10.84 6.71
CA ARG A 224 6.57 -11.44 5.40
C ARG A 224 6.91 -12.92 5.52
N ASP A 225 7.74 -13.27 6.50
CA ASP A 225 8.16 -14.66 6.75
C ASP A 225 6.98 -15.53 7.19
N ALA A 226 6.13 -15.02 8.09
CA ALA A 226 4.93 -15.73 8.54
C ALA A 226 3.91 -15.93 7.41
N TYR A 227 3.70 -14.90 6.59
CA TYR A 227 2.83 -14.97 5.43
C TYR A 227 3.35 -15.96 4.38
N TYR A 228 4.65 -15.90 4.07
CA TYR A 228 5.26 -16.82 3.12
C TYR A 228 5.22 -18.27 3.61
N ALA A 229 5.50 -18.52 4.89
CA ALA A 229 5.41 -19.86 5.48
C ALA A 229 3.98 -20.43 5.36
N HIS A 230 2.96 -19.58 5.51
CA HIS A 230 1.57 -19.98 5.31
C HIS A 230 1.30 -20.36 3.85
N ILE A 231 1.71 -19.54 2.89
CA ILE A 231 1.59 -19.79 1.44
C ILE A 231 2.31 -21.11 1.08
N GLU A 232 3.57 -21.27 1.55
CA GLU A 232 4.39 -22.44 1.29
C GLU A 232 3.76 -23.72 1.86
N SER A 233 3.17 -23.65 3.06
CA SER A 233 2.49 -24.79 3.65
C SER A 233 1.32 -25.29 2.80
N ILE A 234 0.51 -24.37 2.27
CA ILE A 234 -0.60 -24.70 1.38
C ILE A 234 -0.07 -25.24 0.05
N TYR A 235 0.92 -24.58 -0.55
CA TYR A 235 1.50 -25.03 -1.80
C TYR A 235 2.07 -26.46 -1.71
N ASN A 236 2.79 -26.76 -0.64
CA ASN A 236 3.36 -28.08 -0.42
C ASN A 236 2.31 -29.17 -0.17
N GLU A 237 1.15 -28.83 0.39
CA GLU A 237 0.06 -29.76 0.64
C GLU A 237 -0.75 -30.09 -0.62
N PHE A 238 -0.96 -29.10 -1.52
CA PHE A 238 -1.90 -29.26 -2.63
C PHE A 238 -1.26 -29.32 -4.00
N VAL A 239 0.00 -28.99 -4.17
CA VAL A 239 0.68 -28.94 -5.47
C VAL A 239 1.83 -29.95 -5.60
N LYS A 240 2.40 -30.41 -4.49
CA LYS A 240 3.38 -31.51 -4.45
C LYS A 240 2.72 -32.85 -4.18
#